data_477c0f5fff8d0bf4060bd467770b0be3
#
_entry.id   477c0f5fff8d0bf4060bd467770b0be3
#
_cell.length_a   1.000
_cell.length_b   1.000
_cell.length_c   1.000
_cell.angle_alpha   90.00
_cell.angle_beta   90.00
_cell.angle_gamma   90.00
#
_symmetry.space_group_name_H-M   'P 1'
#
loop_
_entity.id
_entity.type
_entity.pdbx_description
1 polymer ?
#
loop_
_entity_poly.entity_id
_entity_poly.type
_entity_poly.pdbx_seq_one_letter_code
_entity_poly.pdbx_strand_id
1 'polypeptide(L)'
;RPWELGSRALQGMRRRLFLAPQVPPLPPRQRVVTAVLAGLLPDMGLWHSLKSLVYPNHIGVADAALAEFDLDDKLFERVDRLSGGERQRVGLARLVASSAALLLVDEPLSALDPERARQALLSLRHTAQNRGATLVATLHHVDMALAHFARIVGLRDGELVFDLPASQVTPALLQGLYASRLDELAGLAPAIDFASPANAHAHATMPCR
;
A
#
# COMPACT_ATOMS: atom_id res chain seq x y z
N ARG A 1 1.16 27.02 -4.68
CA ARG A 1 2.05 25.93 -5.18
C ARG A 1 3.06 25.59 -4.10
N PRO A 2 3.32 24.29 -3.77
CA PRO A 2 4.20 23.92 -2.66
C PRO A 2 5.63 24.47 -2.77
N TRP A 3 6.15 24.55 -3.99
CA TRP A 3 7.52 25.03 -4.25
C TRP A 3 7.70 26.56 -4.17
N GLU A 4 6.61 27.29 -4.05
CA GLU A 4 6.61 28.75 -3.83
C GLU A 4 6.57 29.12 -2.34
N LEU A 5 6.38 28.10 -1.48
CA LEU A 5 6.27 28.30 -0.04
C LEU A 5 7.65 28.48 0.61
N GLY A 6 7.74 29.41 1.54
CA GLY A 6 8.91 29.52 2.42
C GLY A 6 9.04 28.29 3.33
N SER A 7 10.25 28.04 3.84
CA SER A 7 10.61 26.83 4.59
C SER A 7 9.65 26.49 5.75
N ARG A 8 9.17 27.48 6.50
CA ARG A 8 8.22 27.26 7.61
C ARG A 8 6.84 26.81 7.11
N ALA A 9 6.32 27.42 6.06
CA ALA A 9 5.02 27.08 5.47
C ALA A 9 5.08 25.69 4.84
N LEU A 10 6.18 25.36 4.15
CA LEU A 10 6.43 24.03 3.58
C LEU A 10 6.52 22.96 4.66
N GLN A 11 7.19 23.24 5.79
CA GLN A 11 7.24 22.32 6.93
C GLN A 11 5.84 22.12 7.55
N GLY A 12 5.06 23.20 7.71
CA GLY A 12 3.68 23.12 8.17
C GLY A 12 2.79 22.25 7.26
N MET A 13 2.98 22.35 5.93
CA MET A 13 2.27 21.50 4.98
C MET A 13 2.70 20.04 5.07
N ARG A 14 4.02 19.77 5.18
CA ARG A 14 4.55 18.40 5.32
C ARG A 14 4.06 17.70 6.57
N ARG A 15 3.84 18.41 7.67
CA ARG A 15 3.23 17.85 8.89
C ARG A 15 1.81 17.32 8.67
N ARG A 16 1.07 17.95 7.76
CA ARG A 16 -0.34 17.62 7.53
C ARG A 16 -0.55 16.48 6.53
N LEU A 17 0.48 16.09 5.79
CA LEU A 17 0.41 15.10 4.73
C LEU A 17 1.44 14.01 4.95
N PHE A 18 1.01 12.76 4.86
CA PHE A 18 1.89 11.60 4.78
C PHE A 18 1.63 10.84 3.48
N LEU A 19 2.69 10.57 2.73
CA LEU A 19 2.65 9.70 1.56
C LEU A 19 3.37 8.39 1.90
N ALA A 20 2.64 7.29 1.84
CA ALA A 20 3.17 5.94 1.89
C ALA A 20 3.20 5.38 0.46
N PRO A 21 4.35 5.36 -0.22
CA PRO A 21 4.47 4.78 -1.55
C PRO A 21 4.42 3.25 -1.48
N GLN A 22 4.13 2.61 -2.60
CA GLN A 22 4.07 1.15 -2.77
C GLN A 22 5.30 0.43 -2.20
N VAL A 23 6.50 0.96 -2.47
CA VAL A 23 7.74 0.49 -1.88
C VAL A 23 8.20 1.50 -0.83
N PRO A 24 8.11 1.18 0.48
CA PRO A 24 8.50 2.11 1.53
C PRO A 24 10.00 2.45 1.46
N PRO A 25 10.37 3.73 1.51
CA PRO A 25 11.77 4.16 1.49
C PRO A 25 12.42 3.94 2.86
N LEU A 26 12.73 2.68 3.15
CA LEU A 26 13.34 2.24 4.41
C LEU A 26 14.82 1.95 4.18
N PRO A 27 15.77 2.69 4.82
CA PRO A 27 17.19 2.41 4.70
C PRO A 27 17.55 1.00 5.21
N PRO A 28 18.28 0.17 4.45
CA PRO A 28 18.48 -1.25 4.79
C PRO A 28 19.16 -1.49 6.14
N ARG A 29 20.11 -0.63 6.50
CA ARG A 29 20.90 -0.76 7.75
C ARG A 29 20.22 -0.14 8.98
N GLN A 30 19.08 0.51 8.79
CA GLN A 30 18.32 1.15 9.87
C GLN A 30 17.57 0.10 10.70
N ARG A 31 17.39 0.36 11.99
CA ARG A 31 16.49 -0.43 12.85
C ARG A 31 15.05 -0.05 12.58
N VAL A 32 14.14 -1.02 12.73
CA VAL A 32 12.71 -0.86 12.53
C VAL A 32 12.14 0.27 13.41
N VAL A 33 12.50 0.31 14.68
CA VAL A 33 12.08 1.39 15.60
C VAL A 33 12.41 2.79 15.04
N THR A 34 13.62 2.97 14.51
CA THR A 34 14.04 4.26 13.93
C THR A 34 13.28 4.57 12.63
N ALA A 35 13.04 3.53 11.82
CA ALA A 35 12.27 3.65 10.58
C ALA A 35 10.82 4.08 10.84
N VAL A 36 10.16 3.52 11.86
CA VAL A 36 8.80 3.90 12.26
C VAL A 36 8.76 5.30 12.85
N LEU A 37 9.69 5.61 13.79
CA LEU A 37 9.77 6.93 14.41
C LEU A 37 10.11 8.06 13.44
N ALA A 38 10.65 7.76 12.26
CA ALA A 38 10.82 8.75 11.22
C ALA A 38 9.48 9.36 10.73
N GLY A 39 8.34 8.70 10.99
CA GLY A 39 6.99 9.27 10.80
C GLY A 39 6.72 10.51 11.64
N LEU A 40 7.36 10.65 12.79
CA LEU A 40 7.23 11.79 13.71
C LEU A 40 8.16 12.97 13.35
N LEU A 41 9.13 12.79 12.46
CA LEU A 41 10.13 13.83 12.14
C LEU A 41 9.53 15.18 11.71
N PRO A 42 8.43 15.22 10.94
CA PRO A 42 7.82 16.52 10.59
C PRO A 42 7.33 17.33 11.79
N ASP A 43 7.03 16.69 12.92
CA ASP A 43 6.56 17.33 14.14
C ASP A 43 7.71 17.74 15.09
N MET A 44 8.89 17.19 14.86
CA MET A 44 10.06 17.43 15.69
C MET A 44 10.85 18.66 15.21
N GLY A 45 11.38 19.44 16.16
CA GLY A 45 12.39 20.43 15.87
C GLY A 45 13.72 19.77 15.49
N LEU A 46 14.60 20.50 14.77
CA LEU A 46 15.86 19.98 14.22
C LEU A 46 16.71 19.23 15.26
N TRP A 47 16.87 19.79 16.44
CA TRP A 47 17.67 19.18 17.52
C TRP A 47 17.05 17.88 18.06
N HIS A 48 15.73 17.82 18.19
CA HIS A 48 15.03 16.62 18.60
C HIS A 48 15.10 15.54 17.51
N SER A 49 15.02 15.92 16.25
CA SER A 49 15.16 15.00 15.11
C SER A 49 16.54 14.37 15.06
N LEU A 50 17.61 15.15 15.23
CA LEU A 50 18.98 14.63 15.27
C LEU A 50 19.21 13.71 16.48
N LYS A 51 18.70 14.08 17.66
CA LYS A 51 18.77 13.25 18.86
C LYS A 51 18.02 11.94 18.71
N SER A 52 16.85 11.95 18.07
CA SER A 52 16.02 10.76 17.89
C SER A 52 16.63 9.71 16.95
N LEU A 53 17.54 10.11 16.06
CA LEU A 53 18.29 9.19 15.19
C LEU A 53 19.26 8.30 15.97
N VAL A 54 19.80 8.82 17.09
CA VAL A 54 20.78 8.12 17.94
C VAL A 54 20.11 7.53 19.20
N TYR A 55 19.14 8.26 19.74
CA TYR A 55 18.38 7.90 20.94
C TYR A 55 16.89 8.00 20.68
N PRO A 56 16.21 6.89 20.34
CA PRO A 56 14.77 6.88 20.10
C PRO A 56 14.00 7.10 21.41
N ASN A 57 13.46 8.29 21.62
CA ASN A 57 12.76 8.65 22.87
C ASN A 57 11.29 8.18 22.91
N HIS A 58 10.72 7.77 21.76
CA HIS A 58 9.29 7.43 21.63
C HIS A 58 9.10 5.93 21.25
N ILE A 59 9.87 5.04 21.88
CA ILE A 59 9.86 3.60 21.58
C ILE A 59 8.44 3.04 21.70
N GLY A 60 7.67 3.42 22.74
CA GLY A 60 6.30 2.96 22.92
C GLY A 60 5.34 3.34 21.78
N VAL A 61 5.58 4.48 21.08
CA VAL A 61 4.79 4.84 19.89
C VAL A 61 5.12 3.92 18.72
N ALA A 62 6.39 3.58 18.54
CA ALA A 62 6.79 2.65 17.48
C ALA A 62 6.28 1.23 17.76
N ASP A 63 6.35 0.79 19.01
CA ASP A 63 5.88 -0.50 19.47
C ASP A 63 4.37 -0.65 19.24
N ALA A 64 3.57 0.32 19.69
CA ALA A 64 2.13 0.34 19.47
C ALA A 64 1.76 0.35 17.98
N ALA A 65 2.48 1.14 17.16
CA ALA A 65 2.23 1.19 15.72
C ALA A 65 2.62 -0.12 15.01
N LEU A 66 3.65 -0.82 15.46
CA LEU A 66 4.06 -2.12 14.91
C LEU A 66 3.09 -3.23 15.32
N ALA A 67 2.58 -3.20 16.56
CA ALA A 67 1.60 -4.16 17.05
C ALA A 67 0.30 -4.15 16.22
N GLU A 68 -0.13 -3.00 15.67
CA GLU A 68 -1.27 -2.93 14.74
C GLU A 68 -1.07 -3.75 13.45
N PHE A 69 0.18 -4.15 13.16
CA PHE A 69 0.57 -4.88 11.95
C PHE A 69 1.27 -6.21 12.23
N ASP A 70 1.16 -6.77 13.44
CA ASP A 70 1.80 -8.02 13.88
C ASP A 70 3.32 -8.00 13.65
N LEU A 71 4.00 -6.95 14.13
CA LEU A 71 5.45 -6.73 14.00
C LEU A 71 6.11 -6.26 15.28
N ASP A 72 5.49 -6.42 16.44
CA ASP A 72 6.02 -6.04 17.76
C ASP A 72 7.34 -6.78 18.09
N ASP A 73 7.48 -8.03 17.64
CA ASP A 73 8.71 -8.83 17.76
C ASP A 73 9.88 -8.29 16.90
N LYS A 74 9.63 -7.40 15.95
CA LYS A 74 10.61 -6.86 15.01
C LYS A 74 11.16 -5.48 15.38
N LEU A 75 10.72 -4.89 16.49
CA LEU A 75 11.03 -3.51 16.90
C LEU A 75 12.52 -3.14 16.78
N PHE A 76 13.41 -4.02 17.20
CA PHE A 76 14.86 -3.79 17.19
C PHE A 76 15.58 -4.48 16.03
N GLU A 77 14.86 -5.17 15.15
CA GLU A 77 15.43 -5.84 13.99
C GLU A 77 15.92 -4.82 12.95
N ARG A 78 16.78 -5.24 12.03
CA ARG A 78 17.23 -4.40 10.92
C ARG A 78 16.31 -4.56 9.73
N VAL A 79 16.08 -3.47 9.00
CA VAL A 79 15.21 -3.44 7.81
C VAL A 79 15.67 -4.43 6.74
N ASP A 80 16.98 -4.64 6.56
CA ASP A 80 17.52 -5.57 5.56
C ASP A 80 17.21 -7.05 5.86
N ARG A 81 16.83 -7.38 7.10
CA ARG A 81 16.43 -8.74 7.51
C ARG A 81 14.94 -9.03 7.35
N LEU A 82 14.16 -8.01 7.03
CA LEU A 82 12.72 -8.13 6.85
C LEU A 82 12.37 -8.67 5.44
N SER A 83 11.32 -9.47 5.36
CA SER A 83 10.66 -9.83 4.10
C SER A 83 10.05 -8.62 3.41
N GLY A 84 9.62 -8.76 2.15
CA GLY A 84 8.93 -7.70 1.42
C GLY A 84 7.65 -7.23 2.10
N GLY A 85 6.81 -8.17 2.53
CA GLY A 85 5.57 -7.88 3.25
C GLY A 85 5.79 -7.26 4.63
N GLU A 86 6.83 -7.68 5.38
CA GLU A 86 7.19 -7.05 6.65
C GLU A 86 7.65 -5.61 6.43
N ARG A 87 8.49 -5.34 5.41
CA ARG A 87 8.89 -3.97 5.07
C ARG A 87 7.70 -3.09 4.72
N GLN A 88 6.74 -3.62 3.95
CA GLN A 88 5.52 -2.87 3.64
C GLN A 88 4.73 -2.54 4.91
N ARG A 89 4.51 -3.50 5.80
CA ARG A 89 3.83 -3.28 7.09
C ARG A 89 4.58 -2.29 7.99
N VAL A 90 5.91 -2.30 8.02
CA VAL A 90 6.72 -1.26 8.69
C VAL A 90 6.47 0.13 8.09
N GLY A 91 6.32 0.24 6.76
CA GLY A 91 5.93 1.47 6.08
C GLY A 91 4.56 1.99 6.52
N LEU A 92 3.59 1.08 6.70
CA LEU A 92 2.26 1.42 7.22
C LEU A 92 2.31 1.79 8.71
N ALA A 93 3.08 1.08 9.53
CA ALA A 93 3.31 1.42 10.93
C ALA A 93 3.93 2.83 11.08
N ARG A 94 4.86 3.20 10.19
CA ARG A 94 5.41 4.56 10.12
C ARG A 94 4.34 5.61 9.81
N LEU A 95 3.38 5.32 8.92
CA LEU A 95 2.23 6.18 8.64
C LEU A 95 1.35 6.32 9.88
N VAL A 96 1.03 5.20 10.54
CA VAL A 96 0.24 5.18 11.77
C VAL A 96 0.94 5.94 12.90
N ALA A 97 2.25 5.90 13.01
CA ALA A 97 2.99 6.70 13.99
C ALA A 97 2.96 8.21 13.69
N SER A 98 2.70 8.65 12.45
CA SER A 98 2.66 10.07 12.08
C SER A 98 1.43 10.78 12.63
N SER A 99 1.45 12.12 12.71
CA SER A 99 0.31 12.97 13.10
C SER A 99 -0.43 13.57 11.90
N ALA A 100 -0.17 13.10 10.67
CA ALA A 100 -0.71 13.69 9.46
C ALA A 100 -2.25 13.62 9.40
N ALA A 101 -2.87 14.69 8.93
CA ALA A 101 -4.32 14.80 8.72
C ALA A 101 -4.76 14.32 7.33
N LEU A 102 -3.84 14.16 6.38
CA LEU A 102 -4.07 13.59 5.06
C LEU A 102 -3.07 12.43 4.85
N LEU A 103 -3.63 11.23 4.73
CA LEU A 103 -2.90 9.98 4.55
C LEU A 103 -3.09 9.52 3.10
N LEU A 104 -2.03 9.59 2.31
CA LEU A 104 -2.00 9.09 0.94
C LEU A 104 -1.24 7.77 0.92
N VAL A 105 -1.88 6.71 0.45
CA VAL A 105 -1.31 5.37 0.49
C VAL A 105 -1.39 4.74 -0.90
N ASP A 106 -0.24 4.42 -1.44
CA ASP A 106 -0.15 3.86 -2.77
C ASP A 106 0.04 2.34 -2.69
N GLU A 107 -0.95 1.59 -3.17
CA GLU A 107 -1.01 0.13 -3.21
C GLU A 107 -0.56 -0.56 -1.90
N PRO A 108 -1.18 -0.24 -0.75
CA PRO A 108 -0.71 -0.70 0.56
C PRO A 108 -0.76 -2.22 0.76
N LEU A 109 -1.43 -2.94 -0.14
CA LEU A 109 -1.78 -4.35 0.02
C LEU A 109 -1.00 -5.27 -0.92
N SER A 110 -0.22 -4.75 -1.87
CA SER A 110 0.36 -5.49 -2.99
C SER A 110 1.34 -6.63 -2.60
N ALA A 111 2.00 -6.52 -1.44
CA ALA A 111 2.95 -7.54 -0.95
C ALA A 111 2.41 -8.36 0.24
N LEU A 112 1.10 -8.28 0.51
CA LEU A 112 0.46 -8.93 1.64
C LEU A 112 -0.46 -10.06 1.18
N ASP A 113 -0.53 -11.13 1.99
CA ASP A 113 -1.58 -12.12 1.84
C ASP A 113 -2.97 -11.53 2.14
N PRO A 114 -4.08 -12.15 1.70
CA PRO A 114 -5.43 -11.57 1.79
C PRO A 114 -5.86 -11.21 3.21
N GLU A 115 -5.49 -12.01 4.21
CA GLU A 115 -5.89 -11.74 5.60
C GLU A 115 -5.11 -10.56 6.17
N ARG A 116 -3.79 -10.51 5.96
CA ARG A 116 -2.96 -9.36 6.38
C ARG A 116 -3.33 -8.08 5.62
N ALA A 117 -3.69 -8.19 4.34
CA ALA A 117 -4.18 -7.07 3.54
C ALA A 117 -5.46 -6.47 4.16
N ARG A 118 -6.42 -7.33 4.54
CA ARG A 118 -7.66 -6.90 5.20
C ARG A 118 -7.38 -6.23 6.55
N GLN A 119 -6.54 -6.83 7.40
CA GLN A 119 -6.16 -6.28 8.70
C GLN A 119 -5.47 -4.92 8.55
N ALA A 120 -4.49 -4.81 7.64
CA ALA A 120 -3.77 -3.56 7.38
C ALA A 120 -4.73 -2.43 6.95
N LEU A 121 -5.70 -2.74 6.07
CA LEU A 121 -6.70 -1.76 5.64
C LEU A 121 -7.61 -1.31 6.79
N LEU A 122 -8.02 -2.24 7.65
CA LEU A 122 -8.83 -1.91 8.83
C LEU A 122 -8.06 -1.01 9.81
N SER A 123 -6.78 -1.29 10.10
CA SER A 123 -5.92 -0.45 10.96
C SER A 123 -5.75 0.95 10.38
N LEU A 124 -5.52 1.08 9.07
CA LEU A 124 -5.42 2.39 8.41
C LEU A 124 -6.72 3.19 8.52
N ARG A 125 -7.87 2.54 8.29
CA ARG A 125 -9.18 3.19 8.43
C ARG A 125 -9.47 3.61 9.87
N HIS A 126 -9.22 2.73 10.83
CA HIS A 126 -9.38 3.01 12.26
C HIS A 126 -8.51 4.20 12.69
N THR A 127 -7.24 4.21 12.27
CA THR A 127 -6.34 5.33 12.51
C THR A 127 -6.87 6.64 11.93
N ALA A 128 -7.33 6.62 10.68
CA ALA A 128 -7.88 7.82 10.04
C ALA A 128 -9.15 8.32 10.75
N GLN A 129 -10.06 7.42 11.11
CA GLN A 129 -11.30 7.75 11.83
C GLN A 129 -11.03 8.35 13.20
N ASN A 130 -10.18 7.72 14.03
CA ASN A 130 -9.87 8.17 15.38
C ASN A 130 -9.21 9.55 15.42
N ARG A 131 -8.52 9.93 14.34
CA ARG A 131 -7.82 11.22 14.23
C ARG A 131 -8.60 12.28 13.46
N GLY A 132 -9.74 11.93 12.87
CA GLY A 132 -10.43 12.81 11.93
C GLY A 132 -9.59 13.11 10.68
N ALA A 133 -8.69 12.19 10.31
CA ALA A 133 -7.83 12.32 9.13
C ALA A 133 -8.53 11.80 7.87
N THR A 134 -8.13 12.32 6.72
CA THR A 134 -8.57 11.82 5.41
C THR A 134 -7.62 10.75 4.93
N LEU A 135 -8.14 9.55 4.64
CA LEU A 135 -7.40 8.46 4.02
C LEU A 135 -7.75 8.37 2.53
N VAL A 136 -6.75 8.43 1.68
CA VAL A 136 -6.85 8.18 0.23
C VAL A 136 -5.91 7.03 -0.09
N ALA A 137 -6.42 5.96 -0.71
CA ALA A 137 -5.63 4.81 -1.08
C ALA A 137 -5.85 4.43 -2.55
N THR A 138 -4.78 4.07 -3.26
CA THR A 138 -4.90 3.37 -4.53
C THR A 138 -5.01 1.88 -4.25
N LEU A 139 -5.97 1.22 -4.90
CA LEU A 139 -6.23 -0.21 -4.71
C LEU A 139 -6.52 -0.88 -6.05
N HIS A 140 -5.96 -2.07 -6.25
CA HIS A 140 -6.31 -2.92 -7.40
C HIS A 140 -7.49 -3.86 -7.11
N HIS A 141 -7.76 -4.16 -5.84
CA HIS A 141 -8.86 -5.03 -5.41
C HIS A 141 -10.14 -4.21 -5.26
N VAL A 142 -11.00 -4.27 -6.26
CA VAL A 142 -12.25 -3.49 -6.34
C VAL A 142 -13.21 -3.83 -5.21
N ASP A 143 -13.35 -5.09 -4.87
CA ASP A 143 -14.17 -5.58 -3.76
C ASP A 143 -13.73 -4.99 -2.41
N MET A 144 -12.42 -4.95 -2.16
CA MET A 144 -11.85 -4.30 -0.98
C MET A 144 -12.12 -2.79 -0.97
N ALA A 145 -11.99 -2.12 -2.13
CA ALA A 145 -12.28 -0.70 -2.25
C ALA A 145 -13.74 -0.40 -1.94
N LEU A 146 -14.67 -1.13 -2.56
CA LEU A 146 -16.12 -0.94 -2.37
C LEU A 146 -16.57 -1.27 -0.94
N ALA A 147 -15.99 -2.30 -0.31
CA ALA A 147 -16.36 -2.70 1.05
C ALA A 147 -15.83 -1.74 2.13
N HIS A 148 -14.71 -1.05 1.87
CA HIS A 148 -13.99 -0.33 2.91
C HIS A 148 -13.93 1.19 2.73
N PHE A 149 -14.29 1.75 1.58
CA PHE A 149 -14.30 3.19 1.34
C PHE A 149 -15.68 3.69 0.98
N ALA A 150 -16.04 4.86 1.50
CA ALA A 150 -17.34 5.48 1.25
C ALA A 150 -17.42 6.12 -0.15
N ARG A 151 -16.31 6.56 -0.72
CA ARG A 151 -16.19 7.25 -2.00
C ARG A 151 -15.14 6.58 -2.87
N ILE A 152 -15.47 6.32 -4.11
CA ILE A 152 -14.60 5.67 -5.09
C ILE A 152 -14.36 6.61 -6.25
N VAL A 153 -13.10 6.76 -6.63
CA VAL A 153 -12.65 7.54 -7.77
C VAL A 153 -12.06 6.57 -8.79
N GLY A 154 -12.67 6.49 -9.96
CA GLY A 154 -12.17 5.69 -11.08
C GLY A 154 -11.31 6.56 -12.01
N LEU A 155 -10.04 6.14 -12.19
CA LEU A 155 -9.09 6.79 -13.10
C LEU A 155 -8.70 5.82 -14.21
N ARG A 156 -8.66 6.30 -15.45
CA ARG A 156 -8.18 5.56 -16.62
C ARG A 156 -7.41 6.50 -17.54
N ASP A 157 -6.23 6.09 -17.97
CA ASP A 157 -5.38 6.84 -18.91
C ASP A 157 -5.09 8.29 -18.47
N GLY A 158 -5.02 8.50 -17.14
CA GLY A 158 -4.81 9.82 -16.54
C GLY A 158 -6.07 10.69 -16.46
N GLU A 159 -7.24 10.19 -16.88
CA GLU A 159 -8.50 10.89 -16.83
C GLU A 159 -9.42 10.36 -15.73
N LEU A 160 -10.26 11.26 -15.20
CA LEU A 160 -11.31 10.94 -14.25
C LEU A 160 -12.51 10.33 -14.99
N VAL A 161 -12.76 9.03 -14.78
CA VAL A 161 -13.91 8.34 -15.39
C VAL A 161 -15.16 8.51 -14.54
N PHE A 162 -15.05 8.34 -13.23
CA PHE A 162 -16.13 8.59 -12.28
C PHE A 162 -15.60 8.96 -10.89
N ASP A 163 -16.45 9.62 -10.12
CA ASP A 163 -16.23 10.01 -8.73
C ASP A 163 -17.57 9.88 -8.00
N LEU A 164 -17.78 8.75 -7.30
CA LEU A 164 -19.08 8.34 -6.79
C LEU A 164 -18.98 7.76 -5.35
N PRO A 165 -20.08 7.84 -4.58
CA PRO A 165 -20.23 6.98 -3.41
C PRO A 165 -20.11 5.50 -3.79
N ALA A 166 -19.50 4.68 -2.94
CA ALA A 166 -19.30 3.25 -3.20
C ALA A 166 -20.61 2.51 -3.55
N SER A 167 -21.72 2.92 -2.93
CA SER A 167 -23.07 2.36 -3.18
C SER A 167 -23.63 2.63 -4.59
N GLN A 168 -23.06 3.59 -5.32
CA GLN A 168 -23.48 3.97 -6.67
C GLN A 168 -22.55 3.41 -7.76
N VAL A 169 -21.46 2.75 -7.37
CA VAL A 169 -20.54 2.12 -8.33
C VAL A 169 -21.16 0.82 -8.85
N THR A 170 -21.50 0.79 -10.13
CA THR A 170 -22.11 -0.36 -10.79
C THR A 170 -21.10 -1.25 -11.50
N PRO A 171 -21.41 -2.54 -11.74
CA PRO A 171 -20.55 -3.42 -12.53
C PRO A 171 -20.28 -2.86 -13.95
N ALA A 172 -21.23 -2.17 -14.57
CA ALA A 172 -21.05 -1.55 -15.88
C ALA A 172 -19.99 -0.43 -15.87
N LEU A 173 -19.95 0.40 -14.83
CA LEU A 173 -18.89 1.42 -14.64
C LEU A 173 -17.53 0.79 -14.49
N LEU A 174 -17.42 -0.31 -13.73
CA LEU A 174 -16.19 -1.04 -13.54
C LEU A 174 -15.71 -1.72 -14.83
N GLN A 175 -16.63 -2.34 -15.59
CA GLN A 175 -16.32 -2.88 -16.91
C GLN A 175 -15.76 -1.80 -17.83
N GLY A 176 -16.41 -0.61 -17.87
CA GLY A 176 -15.91 0.52 -18.65
C GLY A 176 -14.52 0.99 -18.21
N LEU A 177 -14.20 0.92 -16.92
CA LEU A 177 -12.87 1.28 -16.39
C LEU A 177 -11.78 0.31 -16.86
N TYR A 178 -12.08 -0.99 -16.97
CA TYR A 178 -11.13 -2.04 -17.33
C TYR A 178 -11.20 -2.49 -18.81
N ALA A 179 -12.08 -1.92 -19.62
CA ALA A 179 -12.32 -2.36 -21.00
C ALA A 179 -11.03 -2.37 -21.84
N SER A 180 -10.20 -1.31 -21.75
CA SER A 180 -8.95 -1.24 -22.51
C SER A 180 -7.94 -2.34 -22.10
N ARG A 181 -7.91 -2.73 -20.85
CA ARG A 181 -7.04 -3.80 -20.36
C ARG A 181 -7.48 -5.19 -20.83
N LEU A 182 -8.79 -5.40 -20.94
CA LEU A 182 -9.35 -6.65 -21.50
C LEU A 182 -9.07 -6.74 -23.01
N ASP A 183 -9.15 -5.63 -23.72
CA ASP A 183 -8.81 -5.57 -25.16
C ASP A 183 -7.30 -5.80 -25.40
N GLU A 184 -6.43 -5.26 -24.57
CA GLU A 184 -4.99 -5.52 -24.61
C GLU A 184 -4.66 -6.99 -24.33
N LEU A 185 -5.32 -7.61 -23.34
CA LEU A 185 -5.16 -9.04 -23.02
C LEU A 185 -5.74 -9.94 -24.11
N ALA A 186 -6.85 -9.55 -24.73
CA ALA A 186 -7.44 -10.27 -25.87
C ALA A 186 -6.57 -10.17 -27.12
N GLY A 187 -5.89 -9.04 -27.34
CA GLY A 187 -4.94 -8.85 -28.43
C GLY A 187 -3.60 -9.59 -28.25
N LEU A 188 -3.26 -9.98 -27.02
CA LEU A 188 -2.03 -10.73 -26.68
C LEU A 188 -2.24 -12.24 -26.58
N ALA A 189 -3.47 -12.73 -26.61
CA ALA A 189 -3.74 -14.16 -26.63
C ALA A 189 -3.40 -14.71 -28.03
N PRO A 190 -2.36 -15.56 -28.18
CA PRO A 190 -2.22 -16.33 -29.42
C PRO A 190 -3.49 -17.17 -29.55
N ALA A 191 -4.10 -17.15 -30.73
CA ALA A 191 -5.26 -17.97 -31.05
C ALA A 191 -4.93 -19.43 -30.70
N ILE A 192 -5.42 -19.89 -29.56
CA ILE A 192 -5.38 -21.32 -29.23
C ILE A 192 -6.40 -21.96 -30.15
N ASP A 193 -5.90 -22.50 -31.25
CA ASP A 193 -6.69 -23.25 -32.22
C ASP A 193 -7.14 -24.56 -31.56
N PHE A 194 -8.37 -24.60 -31.06
CA PHE A 194 -9.04 -25.80 -30.59
C PHE A 194 -9.58 -26.61 -31.78
N ALA A 195 -8.78 -26.79 -32.82
CA ALA A 195 -9.14 -27.64 -33.94
C ALA A 195 -8.75 -29.09 -33.64
N SER A 196 -9.78 -29.83 -33.35
CA SER A 196 -10.04 -31.25 -33.64
C SER A 196 -9.24 -32.35 -32.93
N PRO A 197 -9.93 -33.26 -32.24
CA PRO A 197 -9.40 -34.55 -31.90
C PRO A 197 -9.66 -35.53 -33.07
N ALA A 198 -8.67 -35.72 -33.87
CA ALA A 198 -8.71 -36.84 -34.82
C ALA A 198 -7.40 -37.64 -34.75
N ASN A 199 -7.62 -38.91 -34.46
CA ASN A 199 -6.74 -40.07 -34.56
C ASN A 199 -5.90 -40.45 -33.34
N ALA A 200 -6.60 -41.26 -32.54
CA ALA A 200 -6.04 -42.30 -31.71
C ALA A 200 -5.32 -43.40 -32.53
N HIS A 201 -4.47 -44.12 -31.83
CA HIS A 201 -3.89 -45.42 -32.13
C HIS A 201 -2.66 -45.44 -33.07
N ALA A 202 -1.51 -45.48 -32.46
CA ALA A 202 -0.44 -46.36 -32.90
C ALA A 202 0.30 -46.91 -31.67
N HIS A 203 0.13 -48.20 -31.45
CA HIS A 203 0.90 -49.00 -30.52
C HIS A 203 2.42 -48.89 -30.86
N ALA A 204 3.23 -48.62 -29.87
CA ALA A 204 4.66 -48.88 -29.92
C ALA A 204 5.04 -49.66 -28.66
N THR A 205 5.22 -50.95 -28.83
CA THR A 205 5.86 -51.89 -27.91
C THR A 205 7.32 -51.50 -27.68
N MET A 206 7.73 -51.30 -26.47
CA MET A 206 9.13 -51.26 -26.08
C MET A 206 9.65 -52.68 -25.82
N PRO A 207 10.79 -53.11 -26.36
CA PRO A 207 11.50 -54.24 -25.86
C PRO A 207 12.49 -53.81 -24.77
N CYS A 208 12.45 -54.58 -23.65
CA CYS A 208 13.50 -54.57 -22.62
C CYS A 208 14.83 -55.09 -23.22
N ARG A 209 15.90 -54.36 -22.92
CA ARG A 209 17.23 -54.90 -22.67
C ARG A 209 17.99 -53.98 -21.71
#